data_8eb260a3965cae2819ea592e0c2d5537
#
_entry.id   8eb260a3965cae2819ea592e0c2d5537
#
_cell.length_a   1.000
_cell.length_b   1.000
_cell.length_c   1.000
_cell.angle_alpha   90.00
_cell.angle_beta   90.00
_cell.angle_gamma   90.00
#
_symmetry.space_group_name_H-M   'P 1'
#
loop_
_entity.id
_entity.type
_entity.pdbx_description
1 polymer ?
#
loop_
_entity_poly.entity_id
_entity_poly.type
_entity_poly.pdbx_seq_one_letter_code
_entity_poly.pdbx_strand_id
1 'polypeptide(L)'
;MNIAILDMYNNVANEGMRCILHAIQTVETDDGVPLRYTIFNVRAANELPDLSFDAYISTGGPGIPLPLGEVWEKPYFDLVDLIFAHNHRSKSKKHLFLICHSFQLVTAHLHLATISKRKSTSFGIFPIHRTREGMNEPLFAALAEPFYAVDSRDYQLTGPRINEFKATGAQLLCLEKIRPHINLERAVMAIRFTDEIVGTQFHPEADDEGMLRYFLREEKRTQIIETHGQAKYDEMVAYLQDPTKIALTESVILPGFLRQALRELVLT
;
A
#
# COMPACT_ATOMS: atom_id res chain seq x y z
N MET A 1 -1.66 21.53 -1.18
CA MET A 1 -0.68 20.45 -0.95
C MET A 1 -0.16 19.92 -2.27
N ASN A 2 1.16 19.72 -2.40
CA ASN A 2 1.79 19.14 -3.58
C ASN A 2 2.15 17.67 -3.31
N ILE A 3 1.74 16.78 -4.20
CA ILE A 3 1.88 15.32 -4.05
C ILE A 3 2.79 14.78 -5.15
N ALA A 4 3.83 14.03 -4.79
CA ALA A 4 4.62 13.24 -5.72
C ALA A 4 4.08 11.81 -5.77
N ILE A 5 3.72 11.31 -6.95
CA ILE A 5 3.35 9.91 -7.16
C ILE A 5 4.53 9.20 -7.79
N LEU A 6 5.13 8.28 -7.05
CA LEU A 6 6.26 7.46 -7.49
C LEU A 6 5.69 6.22 -8.20
N ASP A 7 5.64 6.26 -9.52
CA ASP A 7 5.09 5.19 -10.35
C ASP A 7 6.07 4.03 -10.45
N MET A 8 5.73 2.92 -9.77
CA MET A 8 6.50 1.68 -9.75
C MET A 8 5.95 0.62 -10.73
N TYR A 9 4.94 0.96 -11.56
CA TYR A 9 4.28 0.01 -12.46
C TYR A 9 5.12 -0.39 -13.69
N ASN A 10 6.22 0.30 -13.96
CA ASN A 10 7.15 -0.03 -15.05
C ASN A 10 6.46 -0.10 -16.43
N ASN A 11 5.62 0.90 -16.74
CA ASN A 11 4.79 1.01 -17.94
C ASN A 11 3.75 -0.14 -18.13
N VAL A 12 3.51 -0.95 -17.09
CA VAL A 12 2.46 -1.98 -17.14
C VAL A 12 1.12 -1.34 -16.85
N ALA A 13 0.17 -1.46 -17.78
CA ALA A 13 -1.18 -0.94 -17.61
C ALA A 13 -1.88 -1.59 -16.39
N ASN A 14 -2.42 -0.75 -15.51
CA ASN A 14 -3.09 -1.19 -14.28
C ASN A 14 -4.18 -0.17 -13.86
N GLU A 15 -5.03 -0.58 -12.93
CA GLU A 15 -6.08 0.30 -12.38
C GLU A 15 -5.58 1.14 -11.19
N GLY A 16 -4.46 0.76 -10.56
CA GLY A 16 -3.99 1.40 -9.32
C GLY A 16 -3.71 2.89 -9.47
N MET A 17 -3.10 3.33 -10.59
CA MET A 17 -2.88 4.76 -10.82
C MET A 17 -4.21 5.52 -10.89
N ARG A 18 -5.20 4.99 -11.62
CA ARG A 18 -6.54 5.59 -11.70
C ARG A 18 -7.17 5.72 -10.31
N CYS A 19 -7.09 4.66 -9.50
CA CYS A 19 -7.63 4.64 -8.14
C CYS A 19 -6.93 5.67 -7.22
N ILE A 20 -5.60 5.79 -7.30
CA ILE A 20 -4.84 6.81 -6.56
C ILE A 20 -5.29 8.22 -6.94
N LEU A 21 -5.43 8.50 -8.25
CA LEU A 21 -5.90 9.80 -8.72
C LEU A 21 -7.34 10.09 -8.28
N HIS A 22 -8.20 9.07 -8.28
CA HIS A 22 -9.56 9.17 -7.76
C HIS A 22 -9.57 9.54 -6.27
N ALA A 23 -8.75 8.89 -5.44
CA ALA A 23 -8.64 9.21 -4.01
C ALA A 23 -8.17 10.66 -3.77
N ILE A 24 -7.21 11.17 -4.57
CA ILE A 24 -6.77 12.57 -4.52
C ILE A 24 -7.93 13.52 -4.87
N GLN A 25 -8.64 13.24 -5.95
CA GLN A 25 -9.78 14.05 -6.40
C GLN A 25 -10.93 14.05 -5.38
N THR A 26 -11.20 12.91 -4.74
CA THR A 26 -12.20 12.79 -3.68
C THR A 26 -11.87 13.71 -2.50
N VAL A 27 -10.62 13.67 -2.00
CA VAL A 27 -10.19 14.55 -0.91
C VAL A 27 -10.23 16.01 -1.31
N GLU A 28 -9.80 16.37 -2.53
CA GLU A 28 -9.88 17.74 -3.04
C GLU A 28 -11.32 18.25 -3.06
N THR A 29 -12.25 17.41 -3.52
CA THR A 29 -13.67 17.77 -3.63
C THR A 29 -14.33 17.88 -2.26
N ASP A 30 -14.14 16.90 -1.40
CA ASP A 30 -14.79 16.84 -0.08
C ASP A 30 -14.30 17.92 0.87
N ASP A 31 -13.01 18.19 0.87
CA ASP A 31 -12.39 19.13 1.83
C ASP A 31 -12.26 20.55 1.25
N GLY A 32 -12.53 20.74 -0.05
CA GLY A 32 -12.48 22.04 -0.73
C GLY A 32 -11.07 22.62 -0.81
N VAL A 33 -10.03 21.81 -0.70
CA VAL A 33 -8.61 22.22 -0.67
C VAL A 33 -7.90 21.74 -1.94
N PRO A 34 -7.27 22.63 -2.73
CA PRO A 34 -6.62 22.22 -3.97
C PRO A 34 -5.44 21.29 -3.70
N LEU A 35 -5.47 20.12 -4.34
CA LEU A 35 -4.41 19.13 -4.35
C LEU A 35 -3.75 19.07 -5.75
N ARG A 36 -2.45 19.31 -5.79
CA ARG A 36 -1.68 19.19 -7.03
C ARG A 36 -0.81 17.95 -6.96
N TYR A 37 -0.75 17.20 -8.05
CA TYR A 37 0.12 16.03 -8.12
C TYR A 37 1.03 16.05 -9.34
N THR A 38 2.15 15.37 -9.21
CA THR A 38 3.09 15.08 -10.31
C THR A 38 3.45 13.60 -10.26
N ILE A 39 3.41 12.94 -11.41
CA ILE A 39 3.76 11.52 -11.53
C ILE A 39 5.20 11.41 -12.00
N PHE A 40 6.00 10.61 -11.30
CA PHE A 40 7.39 10.31 -11.61
C PHE A 40 7.51 8.84 -11.99
N ASN A 41 7.91 8.54 -13.23
CA ASN A 41 8.10 7.17 -13.69
C ASN A 41 9.43 6.63 -13.18
N VAL A 42 9.41 6.04 -11.99
CA VAL A 42 10.63 5.62 -11.28
C VAL A 42 11.32 4.48 -12.01
N ARG A 43 10.59 3.39 -12.28
CA ARG A 43 11.22 2.16 -12.78
C ARG A 43 11.53 2.21 -14.27
N ALA A 44 10.66 2.79 -15.09
CA ALA A 44 10.84 2.78 -16.54
C ALA A 44 11.68 3.96 -17.06
N ALA A 45 11.72 5.09 -16.32
CA ALA A 45 12.42 6.29 -16.75
C ALA A 45 13.46 6.83 -15.75
N ASN A 46 13.59 6.21 -14.56
CA ASN A 46 14.45 6.66 -13.47
C ASN A 46 14.17 8.13 -13.06
N GLU A 47 12.88 8.52 -13.09
CA GLU A 47 12.43 9.83 -12.67
C GLU A 47 12.12 9.83 -11.17
N LEU A 48 12.65 10.79 -10.45
CA LEU A 48 12.44 10.94 -9.01
C LEU A 48 12.24 12.41 -8.66
N PRO A 49 11.34 12.72 -7.70
CA PRO A 49 11.18 14.07 -7.16
C PRO A 49 12.33 14.43 -6.21
N ASP A 50 12.43 15.70 -5.91
CA ASP A 50 13.15 16.21 -4.76
C ASP A 50 12.25 16.31 -3.52
N LEU A 51 12.74 16.95 -2.44
CA LEU A 51 12.00 17.16 -1.20
C LEU A 51 11.05 18.39 -1.23
N SER A 52 10.73 18.95 -2.40
CA SER A 52 9.81 20.08 -2.50
C SER A 52 8.34 19.70 -2.33
N PHE A 53 7.99 18.44 -2.48
CA PHE A 53 6.64 17.92 -2.28
C PHE A 53 6.30 17.76 -0.80
N ASP A 54 5.01 17.85 -0.48
CA ASP A 54 4.49 17.71 0.88
C ASP A 54 4.18 16.25 1.22
N ALA A 55 3.65 15.53 0.24
CA ALA A 55 3.31 14.11 0.35
C ALA A 55 3.83 13.30 -0.84
N TYR A 56 4.14 12.04 -0.57
CA TYR A 56 4.64 11.06 -1.55
C TYR A 56 3.75 9.81 -1.48
N ILE A 57 3.33 9.30 -2.64
CA ILE A 57 2.63 8.02 -2.75
C ILE A 57 3.47 7.12 -3.66
N SER A 58 4.09 6.09 -3.10
CA SER A 58 4.85 5.10 -3.86
C SER A 58 3.97 3.90 -4.16
N THR A 59 3.71 3.66 -5.44
CA THR A 59 2.70 2.73 -5.90
C THR A 59 3.12 1.27 -5.74
N GLY A 60 2.17 0.36 -5.92
CA GLY A 60 2.44 -1.04 -6.23
C GLY A 60 3.20 -1.17 -7.55
N GLY A 61 3.62 -2.39 -7.87
CA GLY A 61 4.32 -2.66 -9.13
C GLY A 61 4.48 -4.15 -9.40
N PRO A 62 4.68 -4.53 -10.65
CA PRO A 62 4.91 -5.92 -11.02
C PRO A 62 6.36 -6.36 -10.71
N GLY A 63 6.58 -7.67 -10.70
CA GLY A 63 7.90 -8.26 -10.64
C GLY A 63 8.38 -8.61 -9.24
N ILE A 64 9.68 -8.82 -9.11
CA ILE A 64 10.34 -9.30 -7.89
C ILE A 64 10.70 -8.10 -7.02
N PRO A 65 10.21 -7.99 -5.78
CA PRO A 65 10.52 -6.87 -4.88
C PRO A 65 11.84 -7.11 -4.12
N LEU A 66 12.88 -7.48 -4.83
CA LEU A 66 14.23 -7.66 -4.31
C LEU A 66 15.17 -6.70 -5.04
N PRO A 67 16.23 -6.20 -4.39
CA PRO A 67 17.26 -5.44 -5.08
C PRO A 67 17.95 -6.31 -6.14
N LEU A 68 17.80 -5.94 -7.39
CA LEU A 68 18.35 -6.64 -8.55
C LEU A 68 19.53 -5.89 -9.17
N GLY A 69 19.89 -4.71 -8.64
CA GLY A 69 20.94 -3.83 -9.16
C GLY A 69 20.45 -3.00 -10.35
N GLU A 70 19.15 -2.77 -10.47
CA GLU A 70 18.59 -1.91 -11.50
C GLU A 70 18.92 -0.43 -11.22
N VAL A 71 19.03 0.38 -12.28
CA VAL A 71 19.50 1.78 -12.22
C VAL A 71 18.65 2.65 -11.29
N TRP A 72 17.35 2.41 -11.25
CA TRP A 72 16.38 3.18 -10.44
C TRP A 72 16.43 2.86 -8.94
N GLU A 73 16.94 1.67 -8.54
CA GLU A 73 16.85 1.19 -7.16
C GLU A 73 17.61 2.08 -6.17
N LYS A 74 18.88 2.33 -6.46
CA LYS A 74 19.70 3.18 -5.57
C LYS A 74 19.13 4.59 -5.42
N PRO A 75 18.79 5.34 -6.49
CA PRO A 75 18.17 6.66 -6.36
C PRO A 75 16.82 6.63 -5.61
N TYR A 76 16.03 5.58 -5.79
CA TYR A 76 14.78 5.42 -5.06
C TYR A 76 15.00 5.25 -3.55
N PHE A 77 15.92 4.38 -3.14
CA PHE A 77 16.26 4.21 -1.73
C PHE A 77 16.92 5.45 -1.13
N ASP A 78 17.78 6.14 -1.88
CA ASP A 78 18.36 7.41 -1.46
C ASP A 78 17.26 8.46 -1.18
N LEU A 79 16.23 8.55 -2.02
CA LEU A 79 15.07 9.43 -1.79
C LEU A 79 14.31 9.05 -0.52
N VAL A 80 14.04 7.76 -0.32
CA VAL A 80 13.37 7.25 0.91
C VAL A 80 14.18 7.64 2.14
N ASP A 81 15.49 7.37 2.15
CA ASP A 81 16.37 7.72 3.27
C ASP A 81 16.44 9.23 3.52
N LEU A 82 16.39 10.05 2.44
CA LEU A 82 16.33 11.51 2.54
C LEU A 82 15.01 11.98 3.19
N ILE A 83 13.87 11.36 2.88
CA ILE A 83 12.57 11.67 3.52
C ILE A 83 12.65 11.36 5.02
N PHE A 84 13.15 10.17 5.41
CA PHE A 84 13.33 9.82 6.83
C PHE A 84 14.28 10.81 7.54
N ALA A 85 15.43 11.11 6.93
CA ALA A 85 16.40 12.04 7.50
C ALA A 85 15.86 13.46 7.62
N HIS A 86 15.07 13.93 6.63
CA HIS A 86 14.38 15.21 6.69
C HIS A 86 13.40 15.26 7.85
N ASN A 87 12.54 14.25 7.98
CA ASN A 87 11.54 14.17 9.03
C ASN A 87 12.15 14.12 10.43
N HIS A 88 13.32 13.51 10.59
CA HIS A 88 14.02 13.52 11.87
C HIS A 88 14.50 14.92 12.30
N ARG A 89 14.84 15.80 11.34
CA ARG A 89 15.47 17.10 11.58
C ARG A 89 14.54 18.30 11.45
N SER A 90 13.51 18.18 10.62
CA SER A 90 12.60 19.27 10.26
C SER A 90 11.30 19.21 11.05
N LYS A 91 10.73 20.40 11.34
CA LYS A 91 9.36 20.51 11.86
C LYS A 91 8.34 20.35 10.73
N SER A 92 8.65 20.86 9.53
CA SER A 92 7.83 20.64 8.33
C SER A 92 8.08 19.23 7.83
N LYS A 93 7.14 18.33 8.05
CA LYS A 93 7.25 16.91 7.74
C LYS A 93 6.91 16.58 6.29
N LYS A 94 7.45 15.49 5.79
CA LYS A 94 7.14 14.89 4.50
C LYS A 94 6.38 13.59 4.73
N HIS A 95 5.19 13.46 4.17
CA HIS A 95 4.36 12.29 4.31
C HIS A 95 4.66 11.27 3.22
N LEU A 96 4.73 9.98 3.55
CA LEU A 96 5.00 8.91 2.55
C LEU A 96 4.06 7.73 2.77
N PHE A 97 3.32 7.36 1.71
CA PHE A 97 2.54 6.14 1.67
C PHE A 97 3.17 5.13 0.71
N LEU A 98 3.37 3.90 1.18
CA LEU A 98 3.99 2.81 0.44
C LEU A 98 2.97 1.71 0.16
N ILE A 99 2.79 1.31 -1.12
CA ILE A 99 1.80 0.32 -1.52
C ILE A 99 2.48 -0.94 -2.07
N CYS A 100 2.12 -2.11 -1.56
CA CYS A 100 2.45 -3.44 -2.07
C CYS A 100 3.95 -3.61 -2.40
N HIS A 101 4.35 -3.45 -3.66
CA HIS A 101 5.74 -3.62 -4.11
C HIS A 101 6.70 -2.67 -3.39
N SER A 102 6.39 -1.37 -3.36
CA SER A 102 7.21 -0.38 -2.68
C SER A 102 7.24 -0.58 -1.16
N PHE A 103 6.14 -1.03 -0.57
CA PHE A 103 6.10 -1.41 0.85
C PHE A 103 7.07 -2.56 1.15
N GLN A 104 7.11 -3.59 0.30
CA GLN A 104 8.05 -4.71 0.48
C GLN A 104 9.51 -4.25 0.36
N LEU A 105 9.82 -3.46 -0.66
CA LEU A 105 11.16 -2.93 -0.88
C LEU A 105 11.66 -2.12 0.32
N VAL A 106 10.88 -1.13 0.77
CA VAL A 106 11.28 -0.25 1.87
C VAL A 106 11.33 -0.98 3.21
N THR A 107 10.39 -1.90 3.48
CA THR A 107 10.44 -2.71 4.70
C THR A 107 11.69 -3.57 4.78
N ALA A 108 12.13 -4.16 3.66
CA ALA A 108 13.35 -4.93 3.59
C ALA A 108 14.60 -4.06 3.66
N HIS A 109 14.62 -2.90 3.00
CA HIS A 109 15.68 -1.90 3.06
C HIS A 109 15.96 -1.44 4.49
N LEU A 110 14.89 -1.20 5.26
CA LEU A 110 14.98 -0.84 6.69
C LEU A 110 15.19 -2.05 7.62
N HIS A 111 15.42 -3.23 7.07
CA HIS A 111 15.67 -4.47 7.82
C HIS A 111 14.55 -4.87 8.81
N LEU A 112 13.30 -4.42 8.60
CA LEU A 112 12.19 -4.72 9.51
C LEU A 112 11.60 -6.11 9.33
N ALA A 113 11.64 -6.66 8.11
CA ALA A 113 11.18 -8.01 7.78
C ALA A 113 11.93 -8.56 6.57
N THR A 114 11.71 -9.83 6.25
CA THR A 114 12.38 -10.52 5.13
C THR A 114 11.38 -10.78 4.01
N ILE A 115 11.76 -10.45 2.77
CA ILE A 115 10.99 -10.80 1.58
C ILE A 115 11.18 -12.29 1.26
N SER A 116 10.08 -13.00 1.05
CA SER A 116 10.08 -14.39 0.63
C SER A 116 9.07 -14.63 -0.49
N LYS A 117 9.36 -15.58 -1.39
CA LYS A 117 8.40 -15.99 -2.42
C LYS A 117 7.29 -16.82 -1.78
N ARG A 118 6.04 -16.55 -2.14
CA ARG A 118 4.89 -17.35 -1.69
C ARG A 118 4.87 -18.72 -2.37
N LYS A 119 4.24 -19.69 -1.74
CA LYS A 119 3.98 -21.01 -2.34
C LYS A 119 2.93 -20.94 -3.47
N SER A 120 2.03 -19.98 -3.37
CA SER A 120 1.01 -19.68 -4.38
C SER A 120 0.74 -18.17 -4.40
N THR A 121 0.39 -17.63 -5.57
CA THR A 121 -0.03 -16.25 -5.73
C THR A 121 -1.21 -15.94 -4.80
N SER A 122 -1.14 -14.83 -4.08
CA SER A 122 -2.30 -14.24 -3.42
C SER A 122 -2.97 -13.32 -4.43
N PHE A 123 -4.23 -13.57 -4.72
CA PHE A 123 -5.01 -12.70 -5.60
C PHE A 123 -6.46 -12.70 -5.18
N GLY A 124 -7.01 -11.52 -4.90
CA GLY A 124 -8.42 -11.36 -4.53
C GLY A 124 -8.65 -10.41 -3.37
N ILE A 125 -9.83 -10.54 -2.76
CA ILE A 125 -10.28 -9.76 -1.61
C ILE A 125 -10.15 -10.64 -0.36
N PHE A 126 -9.37 -10.17 0.60
CA PHE A 126 -9.05 -10.96 1.79
C PHE A 126 -9.26 -10.17 3.08
N PRO A 127 -9.59 -10.87 4.18
CA PRO A 127 -9.61 -10.25 5.50
C PRO A 127 -8.18 -9.90 5.95
N ILE A 128 -8.02 -8.70 6.44
CA ILE A 128 -6.81 -8.15 7.03
C ILE A 128 -7.02 -8.04 8.54
N HIS A 129 -6.10 -8.59 9.32
CA HIS A 129 -6.21 -8.64 10.77
C HIS A 129 -5.26 -7.63 11.39
N ARG A 130 -5.81 -6.76 12.23
CA ARG A 130 -5.03 -5.78 12.99
C ARG A 130 -4.31 -6.43 14.17
N THR A 131 -3.13 -5.95 14.45
CA THR A 131 -2.42 -6.19 15.72
C THR A 131 -3.01 -5.29 16.82
N ARG A 132 -2.42 -5.35 18.02
CA ARG A 132 -2.76 -4.42 19.09
C ARG A 132 -2.46 -2.97 18.68
N GLU A 133 -1.33 -2.73 18.06
CA GLU A 133 -0.91 -1.43 17.54
C GLU A 133 -1.85 -0.98 16.40
N GLY A 134 -2.21 -1.89 15.49
CA GLY A 134 -3.16 -1.62 14.41
C GLY A 134 -4.58 -1.29 14.89
N MET A 135 -5.00 -1.76 16.06
CA MET A 135 -6.28 -1.36 16.66
C MET A 135 -6.31 0.11 17.10
N ASN A 136 -5.14 0.69 17.35
CA ASN A 136 -4.96 2.09 17.75
C ASN A 136 -4.54 2.99 16.56
N GLU A 137 -4.37 2.43 15.36
CA GLU A 137 -3.97 3.18 14.17
C GLU A 137 -5.11 4.10 13.69
N PRO A 138 -4.90 5.44 13.66
CA PRO A 138 -5.95 6.38 13.26
C PRO A 138 -6.51 6.15 11.85
N LEU A 139 -5.67 5.71 10.90
CA LEU A 139 -6.12 5.40 9.53
C LEU A 139 -7.09 4.20 9.46
N PHE A 140 -7.13 3.36 10.49
CA PHE A 140 -7.99 2.18 10.54
C PHE A 140 -9.18 2.33 11.49
N ALA A 141 -9.35 3.51 12.10
CA ALA A 141 -10.34 3.71 13.17
C ALA A 141 -11.78 3.44 12.72
N ALA A 142 -12.11 3.75 11.47
CA ALA A 142 -13.45 3.53 10.91
C ALA A 142 -13.67 2.12 10.33
N LEU A 143 -12.63 1.28 10.31
CA LEU A 143 -12.69 -0.07 9.74
C LEU A 143 -13.11 -1.11 10.78
N ALA A 144 -13.79 -2.17 10.34
CA ALA A 144 -14.12 -3.33 11.17
C ALA A 144 -12.87 -4.20 11.46
N GLU A 145 -13.01 -5.18 12.36
CA GLU A 145 -12.01 -6.23 12.59
C GLU A 145 -12.61 -7.62 12.31
N PRO A 146 -12.11 -8.36 11.31
CA PRO A 146 -11.18 -7.90 10.28
C PRO A 146 -11.84 -6.93 9.29
N PHE A 147 -11.02 -6.08 8.62
CA PHE A 147 -11.45 -5.37 7.44
C PHE A 147 -11.00 -6.11 6.17
N TYR A 148 -11.49 -5.68 5.00
CA TYR A 148 -11.21 -6.37 3.74
C TYR A 148 -10.48 -5.46 2.76
N ALA A 149 -9.49 -6.02 2.06
CA ALA A 149 -8.71 -5.29 1.05
C ALA A 149 -8.33 -6.20 -0.12
N VAL A 150 -8.02 -5.57 -1.25
CA VAL A 150 -7.45 -6.25 -2.41
C VAL A 150 -5.99 -6.61 -2.12
N ASP A 151 -5.61 -7.85 -2.36
CA ASP A 151 -4.23 -8.34 -2.26
C ASP A 151 -3.87 -9.08 -3.57
N SER A 152 -2.75 -8.68 -4.18
CA SER A 152 -2.25 -9.26 -5.44
C SER A 152 -0.73 -9.34 -5.37
N ARG A 153 -0.18 -10.55 -5.08
CA ARG A 153 1.26 -10.70 -4.88
C ARG A 153 1.77 -12.14 -5.01
N ASP A 154 3.00 -12.28 -5.50
CA ASP A 154 3.78 -13.52 -5.50
C ASP A 154 4.81 -13.58 -4.38
N TYR A 155 5.09 -12.44 -3.74
CA TYR A 155 6.05 -12.29 -2.65
C TYR A 155 5.35 -11.79 -1.38
N GLN A 156 6.00 -11.97 -0.26
CA GLN A 156 5.49 -11.56 1.05
C GLN A 156 6.62 -11.16 1.99
N LEU A 157 6.28 -10.38 2.99
CA LEU A 157 7.16 -10.06 4.11
C LEU A 157 6.85 -11.00 5.27
N THR A 158 7.87 -11.68 5.79
CA THR A 158 7.79 -12.57 6.96
C THR A 158 8.92 -12.30 7.92
N GLY A 159 8.90 -12.88 9.11
CA GLY A 159 9.94 -12.71 10.11
C GLY A 159 10.08 -11.26 10.60
N PRO A 160 9.01 -10.59 11.09
CA PRO A 160 9.15 -9.23 11.60
C PRO A 160 10.20 -9.20 12.72
N ARG A 161 11.21 -8.35 12.55
CA ARG A 161 12.34 -8.25 13.47
C ARG A 161 12.00 -7.30 14.62
N ILE A 162 11.43 -7.85 15.68
CA ILE A 162 10.88 -7.09 16.81
C ILE A 162 11.90 -6.12 17.45
N ASN A 163 13.17 -6.47 17.46
CA ASN A 163 14.21 -5.58 18.00
C ASN A 163 14.42 -4.35 17.11
N GLU A 164 14.37 -4.52 15.78
CA GLU A 164 14.46 -3.43 14.82
C GLU A 164 13.22 -2.51 14.90
N PHE A 165 12.03 -3.10 15.03
CA PHE A 165 10.81 -2.32 15.27
C PHE A 165 10.92 -1.46 16.54
N LYS A 166 11.44 -2.02 17.63
CA LYS A 166 11.67 -1.26 18.88
C LYS A 166 12.73 -0.18 18.72
N ALA A 167 13.81 -0.46 18.00
CA ALA A 167 14.91 0.48 17.80
C ALA A 167 14.51 1.68 16.94
N THR A 168 13.67 1.45 15.92
CA THR A 168 13.20 2.50 14.99
C THR A 168 11.94 3.20 15.45
N GLY A 169 11.20 2.63 16.42
CA GLY A 169 9.87 3.12 16.82
C GLY A 169 8.75 2.69 15.85
N ALA A 170 9.06 1.91 14.82
CA ALA A 170 8.07 1.41 13.88
C ALA A 170 7.05 0.49 14.57
N GLN A 171 5.83 0.45 14.04
CA GLN A 171 4.74 -0.34 14.59
C GLN A 171 4.21 -1.32 13.55
N LEU A 172 4.12 -2.59 13.91
CA LEU A 172 3.49 -3.62 13.11
C LEU A 172 1.97 -3.50 13.26
N LEU A 173 1.28 -3.05 12.18
CA LEU A 173 -0.14 -2.73 12.27
C LEU A 173 -1.05 -3.91 11.90
N CYS A 174 -0.70 -4.65 10.84
CA CYS A 174 -1.56 -5.73 10.34
C CYS A 174 -0.77 -6.97 9.95
N LEU A 175 -1.45 -8.10 10.07
CA LEU A 175 -0.96 -9.42 9.67
C LEU A 175 -2.00 -10.12 8.78
N GLU A 176 -1.52 -11.02 7.93
CA GLU A 176 -2.36 -11.92 7.13
C GLU A 176 -3.29 -12.77 8.05
N LYS A 177 -4.39 -13.29 7.50
CA LYS A 177 -5.32 -14.14 8.23
C LYS A 177 -4.65 -15.33 8.92
N ILE A 178 -5.18 -15.74 10.06
CA ILE A 178 -4.75 -16.96 10.75
C ILE A 178 -5.19 -18.17 9.93
N ARG A 179 -4.27 -19.14 9.74
CA ARG A 179 -4.53 -20.42 9.09
C ARG A 179 -4.14 -21.55 10.05
N PRO A 180 -5.03 -22.02 10.91
CA PRO A 180 -4.68 -22.95 12.00
C PRO A 180 -4.07 -24.27 11.55
N HIS A 181 -4.40 -24.70 10.32
CA HIS A 181 -3.96 -25.99 9.77
C HIS A 181 -2.67 -25.91 8.93
N ILE A 182 -2.09 -24.71 8.81
CA ILE A 182 -0.90 -24.48 7.98
C ILE A 182 0.19 -23.91 8.87
N ASN A 183 1.27 -24.67 9.02
CA ASN A 183 2.45 -24.19 9.76
C ASN A 183 3.28 -23.24 8.86
N LEU A 184 2.72 -22.10 8.53
CA LEU A 184 3.37 -21.02 7.81
C LEU A 184 3.24 -19.74 8.61
N GLU A 185 4.30 -18.95 8.59
CA GLU A 185 4.30 -17.64 9.21
C GLU A 185 3.31 -16.70 8.50
N ARG A 186 2.63 -15.87 9.29
CA ARG A 186 1.71 -14.86 8.77
C ARG A 186 2.50 -13.73 8.12
N ALA A 187 2.11 -13.33 6.93
CA ALA A 187 2.72 -12.19 6.28
C ALA A 187 2.40 -10.87 7.00
N VAL A 188 3.38 -9.96 7.01
CA VAL A 188 3.22 -8.57 7.42
C VAL A 188 2.38 -7.85 6.39
N MET A 189 1.28 -7.20 6.83
CA MET A 189 0.31 -6.59 5.93
C MET A 189 0.28 -5.06 6.02
N ALA A 190 0.71 -4.46 7.13
CA ALA A 190 0.87 -3.01 7.25
C ALA A 190 1.86 -2.65 8.36
N ILE A 191 2.58 -1.55 8.15
CA ILE A 191 3.55 -0.97 9.09
C ILE A 191 3.35 0.54 9.13
N ARG A 192 3.35 1.13 10.32
CA ARG A 192 3.61 2.55 10.58
C ARG A 192 5.10 2.69 10.87
N PHE A 193 5.85 3.29 9.96
CA PHE A 193 7.30 3.47 10.11
C PHE A 193 7.64 4.66 11.01
N THR A 194 6.95 5.78 10.81
CA THR A 194 6.93 6.99 11.65
C THR A 194 5.54 7.58 11.66
N ASP A 195 5.29 8.65 12.38
CA ASP A 195 3.98 9.32 12.39
C ASP A 195 3.53 9.75 10.99
N GLU A 196 4.48 10.07 10.10
CA GLU A 196 4.23 10.57 8.74
C GLU A 196 4.35 9.47 7.65
N ILE A 197 4.97 8.32 7.97
CA ILE A 197 5.30 7.29 6.98
C ILE A 197 4.59 5.97 7.31
N VAL A 198 3.77 5.50 6.38
CA VAL A 198 2.99 4.27 6.52
C VAL A 198 3.03 3.45 5.23
N GLY A 199 2.86 2.15 5.34
CA GLY A 199 2.77 1.30 4.17
C GLY A 199 1.89 0.08 4.39
N THR A 200 1.33 -0.41 3.28
CA THR A 200 0.44 -1.57 3.23
C THR A 200 0.88 -2.57 2.18
N GLN A 201 0.77 -3.86 2.49
CA GLN A 201 0.97 -4.94 1.52
C GLN A 201 -0.21 -5.04 0.55
N PHE A 202 -1.40 -4.80 1.05
CA PHE A 202 -2.63 -4.76 0.27
C PHE A 202 -2.77 -3.41 -0.47
N HIS A 203 -3.74 -3.34 -1.39
CA HIS A 203 -4.05 -2.18 -2.20
C HIS A 203 -5.22 -1.40 -1.59
N PRO A 204 -4.98 -0.40 -0.73
CA PRO A 204 -6.05 0.41 -0.13
C PRO A 204 -6.70 1.36 -1.12
N GLU A 205 -6.06 1.60 -2.26
CA GLU A 205 -6.57 2.44 -3.34
C GLU A 205 -7.59 1.73 -4.23
N ALA A 206 -7.63 0.39 -4.19
CA ALA A 206 -8.44 -0.41 -5.11
C ALA A 206 -9.93 -0.23 -4.85
N ASP A 207 -10.67 0.22 -5.86
CA ASP A 207 -12.12 0.39 -5.85
C ASP A 207 -12.87 -0.86 -6.36
N ASP A 208 -14.13 -0.97 -6.00
CA ASP A 208 -15.00 -2.08 -6.37
C ASP A 208 -15.33 -2.09 -7.87
N GLU A 209 -15.56 -0.93 -8.49
CA GLU A 209 -15.85 -0.83 -9.91
C GLU A 209 -14.69 -1.28 -10.80
N GLY A 210 -13.48 -0.82 -10.52
CA GLY A 210 -12.27 -1.21 -11.26
C GLY A 210 -11.98 -2.70 -11.11
N MET A 211 -12.10 -3.22 -9.89
CA MET A 211 -11.94 -4.64 -9.63
C MET A 211 -13.02 -5.47 -10.30
N LEU A 212 -14.28 -5.01 -10.31
CA LEU A 212 -15.36 -5.70 -11.00
C LEU A 212 -15.10 -5.73 -12.51
N ARG A 213 -14.74 -4.59 -13.13
CA ARG A 213 -14.34 -4.55 -14.54
C ARG A 213 -13.20 -5.52 -14.85
N TYR A 214 -12.23 -5.62 -13.96
CA TYR A 214 -11.11 -6.55 -14.12
C TYR A 214 -11.57 -8.01 -14.08
N PHE A 215 -12.40 -8.39 -13.09
CA PHE A 215 -12.89 -9.76 -12.92
C PHE A 215 -13.85 -10.21 -14.02
N LEU A 216 -14.61 -9.28 -14.62
CA LEU A 216 -15.53 -9.56 -15.73
C LEU A 216 -14.83 -9.74 -17.09
N ARG A 217 -13.55 -9.43 -17.23
CA ARG A 217 -12.77 -9.75 -18.43
C ARG A 217 -12.71 -11.27 -18.58
N GLU A 218 -13.15 -11.79 -19.74
CA GLU A 218 -13.26 -13.24 -19.96
C GLU A 218 -11.96 -14.00 -19.69
N GLU A 219 -10.83 -13.46 -20.14
CA GLU A 219 -9.50 -14.00 -19.86
C GLU A 219 -9.21 -14.11 -18.36
N LYS A 220 -9.52 -13.06 -17.58
CA LYS A 220 -9.27 -13.04 -16.12
C LYS A 220 -10.22 -13.94 -15.35
N ARG A 221 -11.50 -13.93 -15.74
CA ARG A 221 -12.48 -14.84 -15.19
C ARG A 221 -12.04 -16.30 -15.36
N THR A 222 -11.67 -16.68 -16.57
CA THR A 222 -11.19 -18.04 -16.88
C THR A 222 -9.96 -18.38 -16.03
N GLN A 223 -8.97 -17.51 -16.02
CA GLN A 223 -7.74 -17.68 -15.22
C GLN A 223 -8.02 -17.88 -13.73
N ILE A 224 -8.93 -17.09 -13.15
CA ILE A 224 -9.30 -17.18 -11.73
C ILE A 224 -10.02 -18.51 -11.46
N ILE A 225 -10.98 -18.87 -12.30
CA ILE A 225 -11.74 -20.12 -12.16
C ILE A 225 -10.83 -21.35 -12.27
N GLU A 226 -9.94 -21.36 -13.25
CA GLU A 226 -8.97 -22.47 -13.43
C GLU A 226 -8.00 -22.59 -12.25
N THR A 227 -7.58 -21.45 -11.66
CA THR A 227 -6.59 -21.45 -10.58
C THR A 227 -7.22 -21.68 -9.21
N HIS A 228 -8.42 -21.12 -8.96
CA HIS A 228 -9.02 -21.04 -7.62
C HIS A 228 -10.42 -21.68 -7.52
N GLY A 229 -11.01 -22.07 -8.65
CA GLY A 229 -12.36 -22.64 -8.73
C GLY A 229 -13.48 -21.61 -8.82
N GLN A 230 -14.64 -22.05 -9.35
CA GLN A 230 -15.83 -21.20 -9.55
C GLN A 230 -16.33 -20.57 -8.24
N ALA A 231 -16.40 -21.37 -7.16
CA ALA A 231 -16.88 -20.86 -5.85
C ALA A 231 -16.04 -19.69 -5.32
N LYS A 232 -14.72 -19.71 -5.57
CA LYS A 232 -13.85 -18.60 -5.15
C LYS A 232 -14.06 -17.36 -6.01
N TYR A 233 -14.28 -17.52 -7.31
CA TYR A 233 -14.63 -16.42 -8.21
C TYR A 233 -15.95 -15.76 -7.76
N ASP A 234 -16.98 -16.55 -7.49
CA ASP A 234 -18.29 -16.05 -7.06
C ASP A 234 -18.22 -15.32 -5.70
N GLU A 235 -17.42 -15.84 -4.77
CA GLU A 235 -17.13 -15.17 -3.48
C GLU A 235 -16.47 -13.81 -3.69
N MET A 236 -15.46 -13.72 -4.56
CA MET A 236 -14.77 -12.46 -4.88
C MET A 236 -15.73 -11.43 -5.48
N VAL A 237 -16.58 -11.85 -6.43
CA VAL A 237 -17.59 -10.96 -7.04
C VAL A 237 -18.61 -10.49 -5.98
N ALA A 238 -19.07 -11.39 -5.08
CA ALA A 238 -19.97 -11.02 -4.00
C ALA A 238 -19.35 -9.99 -3.04
N TYR A 239 -18.03 -10.10 -2.75
CA TYR A 239 -17.34 -9.13 -1.91
C TYR A 239 -17.21 -7.75 -2.55
N LEU A 240 -17.17 -7.65 -3.90
CA LEU A 240 -17.18 -6.37 -4.60
C LEU A 240 -18.52 -5.66 -4.50
N GLN A 241 -19.60 -6.41 -4.36
CA GLN A 241 -20.96 -5.86 -4.22
C GLN A 241 -21.32 -5.48 -2.78
N ASP A 242 -20.47 -5.81 -1.81
CA ASP A 242 -20.65 -5.50 -0.40
C ASP A 242 -19.91 -4.19 -0.03
N PRO A 243 -20.62 -3.07 0.21
CA PRO A 243 -19.99 -1.78 0.49
C PRO A 243 -19.18 -1.76 1.81
N THR A 244 -19.35 -2.76 2.67
CA THR A 244 -18.57 -2.88 3.92
C THR A 244 -17.19 -3.53 3.71
N LYS A 245 -16.87 -3.92 2.49
CA LYS A 245 -15.60 -4.56 2.13
C LYS A 245 -14.62 -3.52 1.58
N ILE A 246 -14.22 -3.67 0.31
CA ILE A 246 -13.16 -2.82 -0.25
C ILE A 246 -13.57 -1.37 -0.42
N ALA A 247 -14.84 -1.07 -0.72
CA ALA A 247 -15.32 0.31 -0.84
C ALA A 247 -15.09 1.10 0.46
N LEU A 248 -15.33 0.48 1.63
CA LEU A 248 -15.02 1.12 2.91
C LEU A 248 -13.50 1.34 3.09
N THR A 249 -12.68 0.34 2.74
CA THR A 249 -11.22 0.43 2.88
C THR A 249 -10.65 1.53 1.98
N GLU A 250 -11.12 1.61 0.74
CA GLU A 250 -10.73 2.62 -0.25
C GLU A 250 -11.10 4.04 0.22
N SER A 251 -12.32 4.23 0.72
CA SER A 251 -12.79 5.54 1.19
C SER A 251 -12.09 6.04 2.47
N VAL A 252 -11.45 5.15 3.23
CA VAL A 252 -10.89 5.45 4.56
C VAL A 252 -9.37 5.64 4.53
N ILE A 253 -8.61 4.67 3.99
CA ILE A 253 -7.17 4.59 4.25
C ILE A 253 -6.38 5.67 3.49
N LEU A 254 -6.41 5.65 2.17
CA LEU A 254 -5.62 6.61 1.38
C LEU A 254 -6.14 8.04 1.49
N PRO A 255 -7.47 8.29 1.46
CA PRO A 255 -8.01 9.61 1.79
C PRO A 255 -7.67 10.08 3.20
N GLY A 256 -7.71 9.19 4.19
CA GLY A 256 -7.32 9.50 5.57
C GLY A 256 -5.86 9.93 5.70
N PHE A 257 -4.95 9.26 5.00
CA PHE A 257 -3.54 9.63 4.91
C PHE A 257 -3.35 11.04 4.30
N LEU A 258 -4.02 11.33 3.19
CA LEU A 258 -3.96 12.65 2.55
C LEU A 258 -4.50 13.76 3.47
N ARG A 259 -5.60 13.49 4.18
CA ARG A 259 -6.17 14.41 5.17
C ARG A 259 -5.25 14.61 6.38
N GLN A 260 -4.51 13.56 6.80
CA GLN A 260 -3.50 13.70 7.84
C GLN A 260 -2.39 14.66 7.39
N ALA A 261 -1.85 14.47 6.20
CA ALA A 261 -0.84 15.34 5.62
C ALA A 261 -1.29 16.80 5.50
N LEU A 262 -2.54 17.02 5.04
CA LEU A 262 -3.14 18.36 4.94
C LEU A 262 -3.23 19.05 6.30
N ARG A 263 -3.70 18.36 7.34
CA ARG A 263 -3.84 18.95 8.70
C ARG A 263 -2.50 19.41 9.25
N GLU A 264 -1.45 18.64 9.04
CA GLU A 264 -0.11 18.99 9.53
C GLU A 264 0.49 20.18 8.80
N LEU A 265 0.22 20.33 7.48
CA LEU A 265 0.64 21.51 6.72
C LEU A 265 -0.01 22.83 7.20
N VAL A 266 -1.23 22.76 7.72
CA VAL A 266 -1.94 23.95 8.22
C VAL A 266 -1.44 24.36 9.61
N LEU A 267 -0.84 23.42 10.36
CA LEU A 267 -0.36 23.65 11.72
C LEU A 267 1.10 24.11 11.78
N THR A 268 1.84 24.05 10.67
CA THR A 268 3.25 24.48 10.54
C THR A 268 3.37 25.82 9.83
#